data_6e3c15407aeb12fc9255f011d3007d79
#
_entry.id   6e3c15407aeb12fc9255f011d3007d79
#
_cell.length_a   1.000
_cell.length_b   1.000
_cell.length_c   1.000
_cell.angle_alpha   90.00
_cell.angle_beta   90.00
_cell.angle_gamma   90.00
#
_symmetry.space_group_name_H-M   'P 1'
#
loop_
_entity.id
_entity.type
_entity.pdbx_description
1 polymer ?
#
loop_
_entity_poly.entity_id
_entity_poly.type
_entity_poly.pdbx_seq_one_letter_code
_entity_poly.pdbx_strand_id
1 'polypeptide(L)'
;MGPNTNDKNIMLELAKNGMDVARFNFSHGDYAEHQSRLEILKEVRKELDRPVAALLDTKGPEIRTGVLKDGKKVSLKEGQTFTLTTREIVGDETITHINYSGLNEDVAAGNKILIDDGLIELEVVKVDGTEIVCTVINGGELGEKKGVNVPNVKIKLPALTEKDKEDIRFGIKQGFDFIAASFVRTADCIREIKEMLDAEGSAIKVIAKIENAEGIENLDEIIAVADGIMVARGDMGVEIPAQEVPHIQKEIIRKCNEACKTVITATQMLDSMIRNPRPTRAEVTDVANAVYDGTDAVMLSGETAQGKYPAEALQMLVHI
;
A
#
# COMPACT_ATOMS: atom_id res chain seq x y z
N MET A 1 11.15 6.29 -0.92
CA MET A 1 12.21 6.65 -1.90
C MET A 1 11.60 6.60 -3.28
N GLY A 2 11.94 7.54 -4.17
CA GLY A 2 11.36 7.63 -5.52
C GLY A 2 12.22 8.48 -6.45
N PRO A 3 11.70 8.91 -7.61
CA PRO A 3 12.49 9.66 -8.60
C PRO A 3 13.20 10.89 -8.05
N ASN A 4 12.58 11.63 -7.13
CA ASN A 4 13.16 12.86 -6.57
C ASN A 4 14.15 12.60 -5.44
N THR A 5 14.39 11.35 -5.07
CA THR A 5 15.32 10.96 -3.99
C THR A 5 16.45 10.05 -4.48
N ASN A 6 16.71 10.03 -5.80
CA ASN A 6 17.81 9.29 -6.41
C ASN A 6 19.16 10.03 -6.30
N ASP A 7 19.15 11.27 -5.82
CA ASP A 7 20.36 12.08 -5.64
C ASP A 7 20.90 11.93 -4.22
N LYS A 8 22.22 11.70 -4.10
CA LYS A 8 22.87 11.51 -2.79
C LYS A 8 22.73 12.73 -1.87
N ASN A 9 22.78 13.95 -2.42
CA ASN A 9 22.71 15.16 -1.61
C ASN A 9 21.31 15.32 -1.01
N ILE A 10 20.26 15.00 -1.79
CA ILE A 10 18.89 15.04 -1.30
C ILE A 10 18.69 13.95 -0.22
N MET A 11 19.19 12.75 -0.44
CA MET A 11 19.09 11.67 0.57
C MET A 11 19.87 12.01 1.84
N LEU A 12 21.03 12.64 1.71
CA LEU A 12 21.83 13.14 2.84
C LEU A 12 21.09 14.23 3.61
N GLU A 13 20.43 15.15 2.89
CA GLU A 13 19.60 16.19 3.50
C GLU A 13 18.41 15.60 4.26
N LEU A 14 17.69 14.64 3.68
CA LEU A 14 16.63 13.94 4.37
C LEU A 14 17.13 13.23 5.63
N ALA A 15 18.25 12.51 5.55
CA ALA A 15 18.82 11.84 6.70
C ALA A 15 19.24 12.81 7.80
N LYS A 16 19.80 13.97 7.47
CA LYS A 16 20.14 15.04 8.44
C LYS A 16 18.91 15.65 9.10
N ASN A 17 17.81 15.73 8.37
CA ASN A 17 16.56 16.35 8.82
C ASN A 17 15.60 15.39 9.54
N GLY A 18 15.99 14.16 9.85
CA GLY A 18 15.22 13.26 10.70
C GLY A 18 14.62 12.03 10.00
N MET A 19 15.08 11.69 8.79
CA MET A 19 14.71 10.42 8.19
C MET A 19 15.39 9.27 8.94
N ASP A 20 14.62 8.42 9.61
CA ASP A 20 15.09 7.24 10.32
C ASP A 20 14.92 5.96 9.48
N VAL A 21 13.96 5.95 8.57
CA VAL A 21 13.67 4.81 7.69
C VAL A 21 13.48 5.28 6.25
N ALA A 22 14.22 4.69 5.32
CA ALA A 22 14.05 4.86 3.89
C ALA A 22 13.17 3.71 3.35
N ARG A 23 11.95 4.01 2.86
CA ARG A 23 11.03 3.04 2.28
C ARG A 23 11.25 2.90 0.79
N PHE A 24 11.37 1.67 0.33
CA PHE A 24 11.49 1.25 -1.07
C PHE A 24 10.21 0.52 -1.48
N ASN A 25 9.40 1.14 -2.34
CA ASN A 25 8.13 0.57 -2.78
C ASN A 25 8.32 -0.31 -4.01
N PHE A 26 8.22 -1.62 -3.84
CA PHE A 26 8.40 -2.63 -4.89
C PHE A 26 7.18 -2.80 -5.82
N SER A 27 6.12 -2.02 -5.61
CA SER A 27 5.06 -1.85 -6.61
C SER A 27 5.54 -1.07 -7.83
N HIS A 28 6.66 -0.34 -7.72
CA HIS A 28 7.23 0.52 -8.76
C HIS A 28 8.74 0.29 -8.90
N GLY A 29 9.26 0.57 -10.10
CA GLY A 29 10.67 0.42 -10.39
C GLY A 29 11.11 -1.03 -10.60
N ASP A 30 12.40 -1.22 -10.81
CA ASP A 30 13.03 -2.51 -10.96
C ASP A 30 14.15 -2.74 -9.91
N TYR A 31 14.73 -3.94 -9.90
CA TYR A 31 15.79 -4.28 -8.93
C TYR A 31 17.04 -3.43 -9.08
N ALA A 32 17.39 -3.01 -10.29
CA ALA A 32 18.57 -2.16 -10.53
C ALA A 32 18.37 -0.76 -9.93
N GLU A 33 17.18 -0.19 -10.08
CA GLU A 33 16.82 1.09 -9.46
C GLU A 33 16.82 1.00 -7.94
N HIS A 34 16.22 -0.04 -7.38
CA HIS A 34 16.19 -0.24 -5.93
C HIS A 34 17.59 -0.46 -5.36
N GLN A 35 18.43 -1.24 -6.04
CA GLN A 35 19.81 -1.45 -5.65
C GLN A 35 20.61 -0.15 -5.67
N SER A 36 20.50 0.63 -6.74
CA SER A 36 21.19 1.92 -6.86
C SER A 36 20.84 2.88 -5.71
N ARG A 37 19.54 3.01 -5.41
CA ARG A 37 19.06 3.84 -4.28
C ARG A 37 19.57 3.31 -2.92
N LEU A 38 19.60 2.00 -2.75
CA LEU A 38 20.09 1.39 -1.52
C LEU A 38 21.60 1.62 -1.33
N GLU A 39 22.38 1.58 -2.40
CA GLU A 39 23.82 1.89 -2.35
C GLU A 39 24.06 3.35 -1.94
N ILE A 40 23.29 4.29 -2.47
CA ILE A 40 23.31 5.69 -2.02
C ILE A 40 22.98 5.79 -0.52
N LEU A 41 21.96 5.06 -0.04
CA LEU A 41 21.61 5.03 1.38
C LEU A 41 22.76 4.50 2.23
N LYS A 42 23.44 3.44 1.79
CA LYS A 42 24.63 2.87 2.49
C LYS A 42 25.76 3.89 2.58
N GLU A 43 26.00 4.66 1.52
CA GLU A 43 26.98 5.76 1.55
C GLU A 43 26.58 6.86 2.54
N VAL A 44 25.29 7.26 2.54
CA VAL A 44 24.76 8.27 3.47
C VAL A 44 24.89 7.82 4.91
N ARG A 45 24.55 6.56 5.22
CA ARG A 45 24.76 5.94 6.55
C ARG A 45 26.22 6.08 7.02
N LYS A 46 27.16 5.76 6.12
CA LYS A 46 28.59 5.81 6.41
C LYS A 46 29.08 7.25 6.62
N GLU A 47 28.59 8.19 5.81
CA GLU A 47 29.00 9.59 5.89
C GLU A 47 28.50 10.28 7.18
N LEU A 48 27.28 9.95 7.62
CA LEU A 48 26.66 10.54 8.81
C LEU A 48 26.93 9.76 10.11
N ASP A 49 27.51 8.57 10.01
CA ASP A 49 27.59 7.61 11.13
C ASP A 49 26.23 7.41 11.81
N ARG A 50 25.17 7.25 10.99
CA ARG A 50 23.78 7.15 11.45
C ARG A 50 23.07 5.94 10.85
N PRO A 51 22.40 5.10 11.66
CA PRO A 51 21.72 3.89 11.21
C PRO A 51 20.32 4.20 10.62
N VAL A 52 20.26 4.82 9.44
CA VAL A 52 18.99 4.98 8.72
C VAL A 52 18.58 3.64 8.15
N ALA A 53 17.46 3.08 8.58
CA ALA A 53 17.00 1.76 8.15
C ALA A 53 16.47 1.75 6.70
N ALA A 54 16.56 0.60 6.04
CA ALA A 54 15.97 0.34 4.74
C ALA A 54 14.76 -0.57 4.90
N LEU A 55 13.58 -0.12 4.43
CA LEU A 55 12.34 -0.88 4.47
C LEU A 55 11.91 -1.23 3.04
N LEU A 56 11.76 -2.52 2.76
CA LEU A 56 11.18 -3.07 1.54
C LEU A 56 9.67 -3.17 1.72
N ASP A 57 8.90 -2.46 0.91
CA ASP A 57 7.45 -2.51 0.90
C ASP A 57 6.99 -3.35 -0.30
N THR A 58 6.42 -4.54 -0.03
CA THR A 58 6.03 -5.48 -1.08
C THR A 58 4.84 -4.96 -1.87
N LYS A 59 4.71 -5.45 -3.10
CA LYS A 59 3.55 -5.12 -3.92
C LYS A 59 2.26 -5.74 -3.34
N GLY A 60 2.36 -6.98 -2.89
CA GLY A 60 1.22 -7.77 -2.42
C GLY A 60 0.29 -8.28 -3.53
N PRO A 61 -0.67 -9.10 -3.15
CA PRO A 61 -1.66 -9.68 -4.06
C PRO A 61 -2.76 -8.67 -4.39
N GLU A 62 -2.57 -7.91 -5.47
CA GLU A 62 -3.54 -6.93 -5.97
C GLU A 62 -4.41 -7.50 -7.09
N ILE A 63 -5.70 -7.15 -7.06
CA ILE A 63 -6.60 -7.34 -8.19
C ILE A 63 -6.52 -6.10 -9.07
N ARG A 64 -6.32 -6.28 -10.38
CA ARG A 64 -6.23 -5.18 -11.35
C ARG A 64 -7.01 -5.49 -12.62
N THR A 65 -7.55 -4.43 -13.23
CA THR A 65 -8.12 -4.50 -14.58
C THR A 65 -7.03 -4.78 -15.62
N GLY A 66 -7.44 -5.29 -16.77
CA GLY A 66 -6.57 -5.59 -17.90
C GLY A 66 -6.21 -4.37 -18.75
N VAL A 67 -5.79 -4.67 -19.97
CA VAL A 67 -5.51 -3.67 -21.00
C VAL A 67 -6.78 -3.32 -21.77
N LEU A 68 -6.82 -2.12 -22.34
CA LEU A 68 -7.93 -1.61 -23.10
C LEU A 68 -7.56 -1.45 -24.59
N LYS A 69 -8.57 -1.43 -25.44
CA LYS A 69 -8.39 -1.25 -26.88
C LYS A 69 -7.64 0.05 -27.18
N ASP A 70 -6.58 -0.06 -27.98
CA ASP A 70 -5.68 1.04 -28.38
C ASP A 70 -5.00 1.77 -27.20
N GLY A 71 -4.99 1.21 -25.99
CA GLY A 71 -4.45 1.84 -24.77
C GLY A 71 -5.23 3.09 -24.33
N LYS A 72 -6.44 3.29 -24.85
CA LYS A 72 -7.25 4.48 -24.56
C LYS A 72 -8.16 4.24 -23.36
N LYS A 73 -8.36 5.29 -22.57
CA LYS A 73 -9.37 5.28 -21.52
C LYS A 73 -10.77 5.14 -22.13
N VAL A 74 -11.65 4.47 -21.41
CA VAL A 74 -13.08 4.32 -21.76
C VAL A 74 -13.92 5.02 -20.71
N SER A 75 -15.00 5.70 -21.17
CA SER A 75 -15.91 6.41 -20.27
C SER A 75 -17.06 5.50 -19.88
N LEU A 76 -17.18 5.21 -18.58
CA LEU A 76 -18.29 4.45 -18.00
C LEU A 76 -19.36 5.40 -17.47
N LYS A 77 -20.63 5.14 -17.83
CA LYS A 77 -21.77 5.98 -17.45
C LYS A 77 -22.58 5.30 -16.36
N GLU A 78 -23.07 6.07 -15.41
CA GLU A 78 -24.02 5.62 -14.40
C GLU A 78 -25.23 4.89 -15.04
N GLY A 79 -25.61 3.77 -14.47
CA GLY A 79 -26.69 2.90 -14.92
C GLY A 79 -26.36 1.97 -16.09
N GLN A 80 -25.19 2.10 -16.74
CA GLN A 80 -24.83 1.17 -17.80
C GLN A 80 -24.46 -0.21 -17.24
N THR A 81 -24.62 -1.24 -18.05
CA THR A 81 -24.07 -2.57 -17.77
C THR A 81 -22.59 -2.59 -18.14
N PHE A 82 -21.75 -3.08 -17.22
CA PHE A 82 -20.33 -3.31 -17.46
C PHE A 82 -19.92 -4.68 -16.92
N THR A 83 -19.12 -5.42 -17.67
CA THR A 83 -18.74 -6.79 -17.31
C THR A 83 -17.27 -6.85 -16.94
N LEU A 84 -16.96 -7.46 -15.78
CA LEU A 84 -15.62 -7.91 -15.46
C LEU A 84 -15.49 -9.38 -15.82
N THR A 85 -14.39 -9.78 -16.44
CA THR A 85 -14.18 -11.18 -16.83
C THR A 85 -12.82 -11.69 -16.38
N THR A 86 -12.77 -12.96 -15.95
CA THR A 86 -11.51 -13.64 -15.64
C THR A 86 -10.80 -14.18 -16.88
N ARG A 87 -11.40 -14.07 -18.07
CA ARG A 87 -10.75 -14.41 -19.35
C ARG A 87 -9.77 -13.31 -19.74
N GLU A 88 -8.60 -13.70 -20.25
CA GLU A 88 -7.65 -12.76 -20.84
C GLU A 88 -8.19 -12.19 -22.15
N ILE A 89 -8.63 -10.95 -22.12
CA ILE A 89 -9.13 -10.21 -23.27
C ILE A 89 -8.58 -8.78 -23.27
N VAL A 90 -8.62 -8.12 -24.41
CA VAL A 90 -8.49 -6.67 -24.52
C VAL A 90 -9.88 -6.08 -24.28
N GLY A 91 -10.00 -5.24 -23.26
CA GLY A 91 -11.27 -4.64 -22.85
C GLY A 91 -11.69 -3.42 -23.66
N ASP A 92 -12.94 -3.00 -23.46
CA ASP A 92 -13.58 -1.84 -24.08
C ASP A 92 -14.56 -1.17 -23.09
N GLU A 93 -15.48 -0.35 -23.59
CA GLU A 93 -16.50 0.33 -22.80
C GLU A 93 -17.60 -0.59 -22.22
N THR A 94 -17.58 -1.88 -22.53
CA THR A 94 -18.58 -2.85 -22.10
C THR A 94 -18.03 -3.97 -21.23
N ILE A 95 -16.75 -4.28 -21.36
CA ILE A 95 -16.11 -5.42 -20.68
C ILE A 95 -14.62 -5.16 -20.46
N THR A 96 -14.07 -5.63 -19.34
CA THR A 96 -12.62 -5.67 -19.12
C THR A 96 -12.19 -6.94 -18.40
N HIS A 97 -10.94 -7.36 -18.66
CA HIS A 97 -10.28 -8.45 -17.93
C HIS A 97 -9.91 -7.99 -16.50
N ILE A 98 -9.88 -8.96 -15.58
CA ILE A 98 -9.27 -8.85 -14.26
C ILE A 98 -8.24 -9.97 -14.05
N ASN A 99 -7.12 -9.65 -13.43
CA ASN A 99 -5.98 -10.57 -13.27
C ASN A 99 -6.17 -11.65 -12.18
N TYR A 100 -7.30 -11.64 -11.45
CA TYR A 100 -7.62 -12.65 -10.46
C TYR A 100 -8.69 -13.60 -10.97
N SER A 101 -8.27 -14.84 -11.28
CA SER A 101 -9.14 -15.85 -11.90
C SER A 101 -10.23 -16.41 -10.98
N GLY A 102 -10.14 -16.20 -9.68
CA GLY A 102 -11.10 -16.67 -8.68
C GLY A 102 -12.18 -15.65 -8.30
N LEU A 103 -12.14 -14.43 -8.85
CA LEU A 103 -13.07 -13.38 -8.42
C LEU A 103 -14.53 -13.75 -8.67
N ASN A 104 -14.83 -14.45 -9.77
CA ASN A 104 -16.18 -14.92 -10.07
C ASN A 104 -16.71 -15.97 -9.07
N GLU A 105 -15.83 -16.63 -8.30
CA GLU A 105 -16.23 -17.57 -7.24
C GLU A 105 -16.39 -16.86 -5.88
N ASP A 106 -15.73 -15.72 -5.70
CA ASP A 106 -15.72 -14.99 -4.43
C ASP A 106 -16.86 -13.96 -4.34
N VAL A 107 -17.36 -13.44 -5.48
CA VAL A 107 -18.40 -12.42 -5.51
C VAL A 107 -19.79 -12.98 -5.81
N ALA A 108 -20.82 -12.29 -5.34
CA ALA A 108 -22.24 -12.59 -5.58
C ALA A 108 -23.03 -11.33 -5.91
N ALA A 109 -24.26 -11.50 -6.41
CA ALA A 109 -25.17 -10.39 -6.66
C ALA A 109 -25.34 -9.49 -5.43
N GLY A 110 -25.29 -8.18 -5.61
CA GLY A 110 -25.34 -7.17 -4.56
C GLY A 110 -23.98 -6.79 -3.96
N ASN A 111 -22.88 -7.51 -4.30
CA ASN A 111 -21.55 -7.08 -3.88
C ASN A 111 -21.12 -5.82 -4.65
N LYS A 112 -20.40 -4.95 -3.96
CA LYS A 112 -19.76 -3.77 -4.56
C LYS A 112 -18.38 -4.11 -5.06
N ILE A 113 -18.01 -3.53 -6.21
CA ILE A 113 -16.65 -3.57 -6.75
C ILE A 113 -16.22 -2.13 -7.00
N LEU A 114 -15.07 -1.75 -6.45
CA LEU A 114 -14.49 -0.43 -6.59
C LEU A 114 -13.30 -0.51 -7.53
N ILE A 115 -13.16 0.45 -8.45
CA ILE A 115 -12.05 0.52 -9.39
C ILE A 115 -11.41 1.91 -9.32
N ASP A 116 -10.06 1.95 -9.50
CA ASP A 116 -9.26 3.18 -9.48
C ASP A 116 -9.46 3.95 -8.16
N ASP A 117 -9.11 3.33 -7.04
CA ASP A 117 -9.20 3.87 -5.68
C ASP A 117 -10.63 4.35 -5.31
N GLY A 118 -11.64 3.65 -5.83
CA GLY A 118 -13.04 3.94 -5.55
C GLY A 118 -13.67 5.06 -6.40
N LEU A 119 -12.93 5.57 -7.40
CA LEU A 119 -13.47 6.57 -8.34
C LEU A 119 -14.60 6.02 -9.21
N ILE A 120 -14.58 4.71 -9.50
CA ILE A 120 -15.64 3.99 -10.22
C ILE A 120 -16.21 2.94 -9.27
N GLU A 121 -17.54 2.95 -9.11
CA GLU A 121 -18.28 1.99 -8.30
C GLU A 121 -19.19 1.14 -9.19
N LEU A 122 -19.07 -0.18 -9.04
CA LEU A 122 -19.92 -1.17 -9.70
C LEU A 122 -20.69 -1.97 -8.64
N GLU A 123 -21.90 -2.40 -8.98
CA GLU A 123 -22.67 -3.38 -8.21
C GLU A 123 -22.88 -4.64 -9.05
N VAL A 124 -22.54 -5.79 -8.48
CA VAL A 124 -22.70 -7.09 -9.15
C VAL A 124 -24.19 -7.42 -9.28
N VAL A 125 -24.66 -7.61 -10.51
CA VAL A 125 -26.03 -8.05 -10.82
C VAL A 125 -26.13 -9.56 -10.83
N LYS A 126 -25.18 -10.22 -11.50
CA LYS A 126 -25.07 -11.69 -11.57
C LYS A 126 -23.66 -12.13 -11.92
N VAL A 127 -23.36 -13.36 -11.58
CA VAL A 127 -22.17 -14.08 -12.07
C VAL A 127 -22.62 -15.18 -13.02
N ASP A 128 -21.97 -15.28 -14.18
CA ASP A 128 -22.29 -16.23 -15.23
C ASP A 128 -20.99 -16.84 -15.77
N GLY A 129 -20.57 -17.96 -15.21
CA GLY A 129 -19.27 -18.57 -15.49
C GLY A 129 -18.12 -17.63 -15.14
N THR A 130 -17.35 -17.21 -16.13
CA THR A 130 -16.22 -16.28 -15.98
C THR A 130 -16.62 -14.80 -15.99
N GLU A 131 -17.89 -14.52 -16.25
CA GLU A 131 -18.40 -13.15 -16.41
C GLU A 131 -19.07 -12.65 -15.13
N ILE A 132 -18.62 -11.51 -14.63
CA ILE A 132 -19.23 -10.81 -13.51
C ILE A 132 -19.94 -9.60 -14.10
N VAL A 133 -21.24 -9.71 -14.26
CA VAL A 133 -22.09 -8.67 -14.87
C VAL A 133 -22.48 -7.67 -13.79
N CYS A 134 -22.13 -6.41 -14.01
CA CYS A 134 -22.34 -5.32 -13.05
C CYS A 134 -23.17 -4.20 -13.64
N THR A 135 -23.79 -3.42 -12.76
CA THR A 135 -24.30 -2.08 -13.06
C THR A 135 -23.30 -1.05 -12.56
N VAL A 136 -23.01 -0.03 -13.35
CA VAL A 136 -22.19 1.10 -12.95
C VAL A 136 -23.02 2.00 -12.03
N ILE A 137 -22.60 2.12 -10.76
CA ILE A 137 -23.24 2.97 -9.76
C ILE A 137 -22.65 4.38 -9.81
N ASN A 138 -21.32 4.47 -9.84
CA ASN A 138 -20.61 5.72 -10.09
C ASN A 138 -19.67 5.54 -11.28
N GLY A 139 -19.90 6.32 -12.34
CA GLY A 139 -19.12 6.25 -13.58
C GLY A 139 -17.86 7.09 -13.54
N GLY A 140 -17.06 6.96 -14.60
CA GLY A 140 -15.80 7.70 -14.74
C GLY A 140 -14.97 7.22 -15.91
N GLU A 141 -13.76 7.77 -16.04
CA GLU A 141 -12.77 7.40 -17.07
C GLU A 141 -11.93 6.21 -16.59
N LEU A 142 -12.24 5.01 -17.08
CA LEU A 142 -11.48 3.80 -16.78
C LEU A 142 -10.21 3.73 -17.64
N GLY A 143 -9.05 3.72 -17.00
CA GLY A 143 -7.75 3.44 -17.62
C GLY A 143 -7.35 1.97 -17.50
N GLU A 144 -6.20 1.62 -18.11
CA GLU A 144 -5.62 0.29 -18.02
C GLU A 144 -5.04 -0.02 -16.63
N LYS A 145 -5.05 -1.30 -16.25
CA LYS A 145 -4.34 -1.83 -15.06
C LYS A 145 -4.70 -1.14 -13.74
N LYS A 146 -5.95 -0.71 -13.61
CA LYS A 146 -6.45 -0.05 -12.41
C LYS A 146 -6.72 -1.05 -11.30
N GLY A 147 -6.43 -0.64 -10.04
CA GLY A 147 -6.74 -1.42 -8.85
C GLY A 147 -8.24 -1.73 -8.76
N VAL A 148 -8.55 -2.93 -8.29
CA VAL A 148 -9.91 -3.41 -8.05
C VAL A 148 -10.02 -3.85 -6.60
N ASN A 149 -10.93 -3.24 -5.87
CA ASN A 149 -11.23 -3.57 -4.48
C ASN A 149 -12.65 -4.14 -4.39
N VAL A 150 -12.86 -5.08 -3.48
CA VAL A 150 -14.16 -5.72 -3.28
C VAL A 150 -14.52 -5.68 -1.79
N PRO A 151 -15.02 -4.54 -1.30
CA PRO A 151 -15.32 -4.35 0.12
C PRO A 151 -16.27 -5.41 0.67
N ASN A 152 -16.01 -5.87 1.90
CA ASN A 152 -16.81 -6.86 2.62
C ASN A 152 -16.91 -8.24 1.96
N VAL A 153 -16.00 -8.58 1.05
CA VAL A 153 -15.90 -9.90 0.42
C VAL A 153 -14.57 -10.53 0.79
N LYS A 154 -14.60 -11.77 1.29
CA LYS A 154 -13.37 -12.53 1.57
C LYS A 154 -12.78 -13.05 0.26
N ILE A 155 -11.65 -12.50 -0.12
CA ILE A 155 -10.93 -12.82 -1.35
C ILE A 155 -9.90 -13.92 -1.06
N LYS A 156 -9.94 -15.01 -1.84
CA LYS A 156 -9.03 -16.17 -1.69
C LYS A 156 -7.71 -16.01 -2.44
N LEU A 157 -7.17 -14.80 -2.49
CA LEU A 157 -5.82 -14.58 -3.03
C LEU A 157 -4.77 -15.22 -2.12
N PRO A 158 -3.62 -15.70 -2.67
CA PRO A 158 -2.50 -16.16 -1.86
C PRO A 158 -2.01 -15.04 -0.94
N ALA A 159 -1.39 -15.41 0.18
CA ALA A 159 -0.79 -14.44 1.10
C ALA A 159 0.36 -13.67 0.44
N LEU A 160 1.20 -14.37 -0.32
CA LEU A 160 2.32 -13.85 -1.08
C LEU A 160 2.20 -14.27 -2.55
N THR A 161 2.44 -13.34 -3.44
CA THR A 161 2.68 -13.66 -4.85
C THR A 161 4.10 -14.20 -5.06
N GLU A 162 4.36 -14.88 -6.19
CA GLU A 162 5.73 -15.30 -6.52
C GLU A 162 6.67 -14.08 -6.64
N LYS A 163 6.15 -12.95 -7.14
CA LYS A 163 6.90 -11.71 -7.19
C LYS A 163 7.28 -11.21 -5.79
N ASP A 164 6.37 -11.26 -4.82
CA ASP A 164 6.69 -10.86 -3.44
C ASP A 164 7.78 -11.76 -2.85
N LYS A 165 7.74 -13.07 -3.13
CA LYS A 165 8.79 -14.01 -2.68
C LYS A 165 10.14 -13.70 -3.30
N GLU A 166 10.17 -13.32 -4.58
CA GLU A 166 11.41 -12.86 -5.26
C GLU A 166 11.91 -11.56 -4.65
N ASP A 167 11.02 -10.60 -4.39
CA ASP A 167 11.35 -9.32 -3.76
C ASP A 167 11.93 -9.50 -2.35
N ILE A 168 11.34 -10.41 -1.55
CA ILE A 168 11.84 -10.77 -0.22
C ILE A 168 13.23 -11.38 -0.31
N ARG A 169 13.48 -12.33 -1.23
CA ARG A 169 14.83 -12.90 -1.45
C ARG A 169 15.85 -11.84 -1.86
N PHE A 170 15.43 -10.91 -2.74
CA PHE A 170 16.25 -9.77 -3.09
C PHE A 170 16.57 -8.91 -1.85
N GLY A 171 15.57 -8.61 -1.02
CA GLY A 171 15.72 -7.86 0.22
C GLY A 171 16.71 -8.49 1.19
N ILE A 172 16.63 -9.81 1.38
CA ILE A 172 17.57 -10.59 2.19
C ILE A 172 19.01 -10.43 1.65
N LYS A 173 19.19 -10.67 0.36
CA LYS A 173 20.50 -10.58 -0.30
C LYS A 173 21.11 -9.17 -0.22
N GLN A 174 20.30 -8.14 -0.32
CA GLN A 174 20.75 -6.74 -0.30
C GLN A 174 20.93 -6.18 1.11
N GLY A 175 20.43 -6.88 2.14
CA GLY A 175 20.54 -6.46 3.53
C GLY A 175 19.57 -5.33 3.90
N PHE A 176 18.31 -5.49 3.54
CA PHE A 176 17.24 -4.66 4.08
C PHE A 176 17.03 -4.93 5.57
N ASP A 177 16.50 -3.95 6.29
CA ASP A 177 16.28 -4.03 7.74
C ASP A 177 14.84 -4.44 8.07
N PHE A 178 13.88 -4.02 7.22
CA PHE A 178 12.45 -4.28 7.39
C PHE A 178 11.81 -4.75 6.07
N ILE A 179 10.76 -5.56 6.20
CA ILE A 179 9.78 -5.84 5.16
C ILE A 179 8.43 -5.33 5.63
N ALA A 180 7.79 -4.46 4.86
CA ALA A 180 6.38 -4.11 5.02
C ALA A 180 5.56 -4.98 4.07
N ALA A 181 4.78 -5.91 4.64
CA ALA A 181 3.96 -6.85 3.89
C ALA A 181 2.62 -6.21 3.55
N SER A 182 2.31 -6.06 2.25
CA SER A 182 1.07 -5.46 1.76
C SER A 182 -0.10 -6.45 1.81
N PHE A 183 -1.30 -5.92 2.02
CA PHE A 183 -2.57 -6.65 2.02
C PHE A 183 -2.63 -7.85 2.96
N VAL A 184 -2.05 -7.70 4.15
CA VAL A 184 -2.11 -8.73 5.19
C VAL A 184 -3.55 -8.92 5.65
N ARG A 185 -4.05 -10.15 5.56
CA ARG A 185 -5.40 -10.54 5.95
C ARG A 185 -5.43 -11.40 7.22
N THR A 186 -4.43 -12.25 7.39
CA THR A 186 -4.36 -13.19 8.52
C THR A 186 -2.93 -13.30 9.06
N ALA A 187 -2.80 -13.86 10.25
CA ALA A 187 -1.50 -14.14 10.86
C ALA A 187 -0.62 -15.07 10.01
N ASP A 188 -1.22 -15.95 9.20
CA ASP A 188 -0.49 -16.89 8.35
C ASP A 188 0.29 -16.17 7.24
N CYS A 189 -0.19 -15.01 6.76
CA CYS A 189 0.57 -14.16 5.83
C CYS A 189 1.94 -13.78 6.41
N ILE A 190 1.98 -13.44 7.68
CA ILE A 190 3.23 -13.05 8.37
C ILE A 190 4.09 -14.28 8.68
N ARG A 191 3.47 -15.40 9.07
CA ARG A 191 4.21 -16.66 9.33
C ARG A 191 4.94 -17.13 8.08
N GLU A 192 4.29 -17.12 6.89
CA GLU A 192 4.92 -17.51 5.63
C GLU A 192 6.17 -16.67 5.32
N ILE A 193 6.11 -15.34 5.54
CA ILE A 193 7.28 -14.47 5.38
C ILE A 193 8.38 -14.84 6.38
N LYS A 194 8.04 -15.03 7.66
CA LYS A 194 9.00 -15.37 8.70
C LYS A 194 9.68 -16.72 8.44
N GLU A 195 8.94 -17.71 7.96
CA GLU A 195 9.51 -18.99 7.54
C GLU A 195 10.56 -18.83 6.42
N MET A 196 10.30 -17.95 5.44
CA MET A 196 11.30 -17.64 4.40
C MET A 196 12.54 -16.96 4.99
N LEU A 197 12.37 -16.02 5.92
CA LEU A 197 13.47 -15.32 6.58
C LEU A 197 14.30 -16.28 7.44
N ASP A 198 13.66 -17.15 8.22
CA ASP A 198 14.30 -18.13 9.07
C ASP A 198 15.10 -19.15 8.26
N ALA A 199 14.56 -19.60 7.11
CA ALA A 199 15.25 -20.53 6.20
C ALA A 199 16.57 -19.95 5.64
N GLU A 200 16.64 -18.64 5.49
CA GLU A 200 17.83 -17.91 5.01
C GLU A 200 18.69 -17.34 6.17
N GLY A 201 18.31 -17.61 7.43
CA GLY A 201 19.00 -17.07 8.62
C GLY A 201 18.94 -15.53 8.70
N SER A 202 17.91 -14.91 8.17
CA SER A 202 17.76 -13.46 8.09
C SER A 202 17.14 -12.88 9.36
N ALA A 203 17.67 -11.75 9.83
CA ALA A 203 17.16 -11.01 10.98
C ALA A 203 16.19 -9.87 10.61
N ILE A 204 15.77 -9.78 9.36
CA ILE A 204 14.84 -8.75 8.87
C ILE A 204 13.54 -8.80 9.67
N LYS A 205 13.02 -7.64 10.07
CA LYS A 205 11.76 -7.51 10.81
C LYS A 205 10.58 -7.33 9.86
N VAL A 206 9.43 -7.91 10.23
CA VAL A 206 8.23 -7.89 9.40
C VAL A 206 7.18 -6.96 9.98
N ILE A 207 6.81 -5.94 9.20
CA ILE A 207 5.73 -4.99 9.48
C ILE A 207 4.50 -5.42 8.67
N ALA A 208 3.39 -5.71 9.33
CA ALA A 208 2.13 -6.03 8.65
C ALA A 208 1.39 -4.74 8.28
N LYS A 209 1.03 -4.58 7.01
CA LYS A 209 0.20 -3.46 6.57
C LYS A 209 -1.27 -3.86 6.67
N ILE A 210 -2.02 -3.10 7.44
CA ILE A 210 -3.47 -3.27 7.63
C ILE A 210 -4.17 -2.35 6.63
N GLU A 211 -4.76 -2.94 5.61
CA GLU A 211 -5.27 -2.27 4.41
C GLU A 211 -6.70 -2.69 4.04
N ASN A 212 -7.27 -3.69 4.72
CA ASN A 212 -8.56 -4.28 4.36
C ASN A 212 -9.37 -4.71 5.60
N ALA A 213 -10.65 -4.96 5.41
CA ALA A 213 -11.57 -5.34 6.49
C ALA A 213 -11.16 -6.65 7.20
N GLU A 214 -10.71 -7.66 6.44
CA GLU A 214 -10.30 -8.95 7.01
C GLU A 214 -9.05 -8.80 7.91
N GLY A 215 -8.09 -7.96 7.51
CA GLY A 215 -6.92 -7.64 8.35
C GLY A 215 -7.30 -6.90 9.64
N ILE A 216 -8.34 -6.06 9.60
CA ILE A 216 -8.88 -5.39 10.79
C ILE A 216 -9.57 -6.41 11.71
N GLU A 217 -10.38 -7.33 11.16
CA GLU A 217 -11.04 -8.39 11.93
C GLU A 217 -10.01 -9.29 12.65
N ASN A 218 -8.90 -9.62 11.97
CA ASN A 218 -7.85 -10.51 12.48
C ASN A 218 -6.68 -9.77 13.16
N LEU A 219 -6.86 -8.49 13.50
CA LEU A 219 -5.80 -7.60 13.96
C LEU A 219 -5.00 -8.17 15.14
N ASP A 220 -5.67 -8.74 16.15
CA ASP A 220 -5.01 -9.25 17.36
C ASP A 220 -4.08 -10.43 17.06
N GLU A 221 -4.49 -11.33 16.16
CA GLU A 221 -3.66 -12.46 15.73
C GLU A 221 -2.46 -11.98 14.89
N ILE A 222 -2.65 -10.96 14.06
CA ILE A 222 -1.59 -10.36 13.24
C ILE A 222 -0.57 -9.66 14.13
N ILE A 223 -1.01 -8.85 15.10
CA ILE A 223 -0.13 -8.18 16.08
C ILE A 223 0.72 -9.20 16.85
N ALA A 224 0.12 -10.34 17.24
CA ALA A 224 0.84 -11.36 17.99
C ALA A 224 2.06 -11.92 17.25
N VAL A 225 2.00 -12.03 15.92
CA VAL A 225 3.07 -12.65 15.11
C VAL A 225 3.93 -11.65 14.35
N ALA A 226 3.46 -10.44 14.07
CA ALA A 226 4.24 -9.40 13.39
C ALA A 226 5.26 -8.75 14.34
N ASP A 227 6.30 -8.14 13.78
CA ASP A 227 7.25 -7.33 14.55
C ASP A 227 6.74 -5.88 14.71
N GLY A 228 5.83 -5.44 13.83
CA GLY A 228 5.13 -4.16 13.90
C GLY A 228 3.97 -4.12 12.94
N ILE A 229 3.22 -3.03 12.98
CA ILE A 229 2.02 -2.78 12.16
C ILE A 229 2.18 -1.46 11.41
N MET A 230 1.67 -1.39 10.18
CA MET A 230 1.49 -0.15 9.45
C MET A 230 0.00 0.09 9.20
N VAL A 231 -0.51 1.21 9.67
CA VAL A 231 -1.85 1.70 9.35
C VAL A 231 -1.79 2.34 7.97
N ALA A 232 -2.10 1.58 6.93
CA ALA A 232 -2.00 2.01 5.54
C ALA A 232 -3.33 2.63 5.08
N ARG A 233 -3.55 3.89 5.47
CA ARG A 233 -4.84 4.58 5.38
C ARG A 233 -5.36 4.77 3.97
N GLY A 234 -4.49 4.79 2.96
CA GLY A 234 -4.86 4.91 1.56
C GLY A 234 -5.76 3.77 1.11
N ASP A 235 -5.20 2.56 1.10
CA ASP A 235 -5.91 1.35 0.68
C ASP A 235 -7.04 1.01 1.65
N MET A 236 -6.81 1.19 2.97
CA MET A 236 -7.84 0.99 3.98
C MET A 236 -9.09 1.85 3.70
N GLY A 237 -8.93 3.14 3.34
CA GLY A 237 -10.04 4.05 3.08
C GLY A 237 -10.81 3.75 1.79
N VAL A 238 -10.32 2.84 0.95
CA VAL A 238 -11.06 2.30 -0.20
C VAL A 238 -11.87 1.07 0.22
N GLU A 239 -11.32 0.24 1.11
CA GLU A 239 -11.92 -1.03 1.56
C GLU A 239 -13.01 -0.84 2.62
N ILE A 240 -12.91 0.20 3.45
CA ILE A 240 -13.86 0.53 4.51
C ILE A 240 -14.37 1.96 4.35
N PRO A 241 -15.53 2.30 4.95
CA PRO A 241 -16.03 3.67 4.96
C PRO A 241 -14.99 4.65 5.50
N ALA A 242 -14.66 5.69 4.74
CA ALA A 242 -13.58 6.63 5.06
C ALA A 242 -13.72 7.28 6.45
N GLN A 243 -14.95 7.49 6.93
CA GLN A 243 -15.23 8.04 8.26
C GLN A 243 -14.84 7.09 9.41
N GLU A 244 -14.64 5.80 9.15
CA GLU A 244 -14.23 4.81 10.16
C GLU A 244 -12.70 4.73 10.29
N VAL A 245 -11.94 5.15 9.27
CA VAL A 245 -10.48 5.09 9.26
C VAL A 245 -9.84 5.74 10.50
N PRO A 246 -10.24 6.95 10.95
CA PRO A 246 -9.64 7.57 12.12
C PRO A 246 -9.89 6.76 13.41
N HIS A 247 -11.06 6.12 13.54
CA HIS A 247 -11.37 5.28 14.69
C HIS A 247 -10.52 4.01 14.71
N ILE A 248 -10.44 3.34 13.57
CA ILE A 248 -9.63 2.12 13.40
C ILE A 248 -8.14 2.41 13.61
N GLN A 249 -7.63 3.52 13.08
CA GLN A 249 -6.26 3.97 13.34
C GLN A 249 -5.96 4.06 14.84
N LYS A 250 -6.83 4.71 15.61
CA LYS A 250 -6.66 4.84 17.06
C LYS A 250 -6.68 3.49 17.77
N GLU A 251 -7.56 2.58 17.34
CA GLU A 251 -7.63 1.24 17.89
C GLU A 251 -6.37 0.43 17.59
N ILE A 252 -5.86 0.47 16.34
CA ILE A 252 -4.61 -0.20 15.96
C ILE A 252 -3.45 0.33 16.80
N ILE A 253 -3.28 1.66 16.90
CA ILE A 253 -2.20 2.29 17.69
C ILE A 253 -2.29 1.83 19.15
N ARG A 254 -3.47 1.89 19.76
CA ARG A 254 -3.67 1.46 21.15
C ARG A 254 -3.28 -0.02 21.35
N LYS A 255 -3.77 -0.92 20.51
CA LYS A 255 -3.47 -2.36 20.59
C LYS A 255 -1.97 -2.66 20.39
N CYS A 256 -1.32 -1.98 19.46
CA CYS A 256 0.13 -2.11 19.26
C CYS A 256 0.90 -1.67 20.49
N ASN A 257 0.54 -0.52 21.10
CA ASN A 257 1.18 -0.02 22.31
C ASN A 257 1.00 -0.99 23.49
N GLU A 258 -0.21 -1.54 23.67
CA GLU A 258 -0.48 -2.55 24.70
C GLU A 258 0.32 -3.85 24.50
N ALA A 259 0.56 -4.22 23.22
CA ALA A 259 1.35 -5.38 22.86
C ALA A 259 2.87 -5.11 22.78
N CYS A 260 3.32 -3.89 23.03
CA CYS A 260 4.70 -3.44 22.85
C CYS A 260 5.22 -3.71 21.42
N LYS A 261 4.38 -3.45 20.40
CA LYS A 261 4.71 -3.57 18.98
C LYS A 261 4.78 -2.21 18.33
N THR A 262 5.78 -2.03 17.46
CA THR A 262 5.92 -0.79 16.69
C THR A 262 4.73 -0.55 15.78
N VAL A 263 4.24 0.69 15.73
CA VAL A 263 3.17 1.09 14.83
C VAL A 263 3.55 2.30 14.00
N ILE A 264 3.28 2.22 12.70
CA ILE A 264 3.55 3.27 11.70
C ILE A 264 2.22 3.79 11.17
N THR A 265 1.99 5.10 11.23
CA THR A 265 0.84 5.73 10.57
C THR A 265 1.27 6.27 9.21
N ALA A 266 0.59 5.81 8.16
CA ALA A 266 1.01 6.00 6.79
C ALA A 266 -0.09 6.58 5.89
N THR A 267 0.35 7.19 4.80
CA THR A 267 -0.42 7.71 3.67
C THR A 267 -1.14 9.03 3.95
N GLN A 268 -0.97 9.99 3.03
CA GLN A 268 -1.62 11.31 3.05
C GLN A 268 -1.40 12.12 4.34
N MET A 269 -0.21 12.01 4.93
CA MET A 269 0.12 12.78 6.14
C MET A 269 0.25 14.27 5.83
N LEU A 270 1.00 14.63 4.77
CA LEU A 270 1.21 16.00 4.29
C LEU A 270 1.01 16.08 2.76
N ASP A 271 -0.01 15.43 2.22
CA ASP A 271 -0.24 15.23 0.77
C ASP A 271 -0.18 16.52 -0.05
N SER A 272 -0.71 17.61 0.49
CA SER A 272 -0.68 18.91 -0.18
C SER A 272 0.76 19.41 -0.45
N MET A 273 1.74 18.95 0.35
CA MET A 273 3.15 19.30 0.17
C MET A 273 3.83 18.59 -1.02
N ILE A 274 3.17 17.66 -1.69
CA ILE A 274 3.60 17.21 -3.02
C ILE A 274 3.73 18.40 -3.97
N ARG A 275 2.83 19.39 -3.85
CA ARG A 275 2.72 20.55 -4.75
C ARG A 275 2.97 21.90 -4.09
N ASN A 276 2.73 22.00 -2.79
CA ASN A 276 2.77 23.27 -2.04
C ASN A 276 3.91 23.25 -1.02
N PRO A 277 4.56 24.40 -0.75
CA PRO A 277 5.66 24.48 0.22
C PRO A 277 5.20 24.43 1.69
N ARG A 278 3.89 24.39 1.94
CA ARG A 278 3.29 24.34 3.28
C ARG A 278 2.09 23.40 3.27
N PRO A 279 1.86 22.66 4.37
CA PRO A 279 0.71 21.81 4.52
C PRO A 279 -0.55 22.63 4.84
N THR A 280 -1.70 21.97 4.75
CA THR A 280 -2.95 22.48 5.30
C THR A 280 -2.98 22.33 6.82
N ARG A 281 -3.86 23.08 7.49
CA ARG A 281 -4.06 22.94 8.95
C ARG A 281 -4.62 21.57 9.32
N ALA A 282 -5.45 20.98 8.45
CA ALA A 282 -6.00 19.65 8.66
C ALA A 282 -4.89 18.57 8.67
N GLU A 283 -3.93 18.65 7.74
CA GLU A 283 -2.78 17.73 7.68
C GLU A 283 -1.88 17.87 8.93
N VAL A 284 -1.59 19.09 9.36
CA VAL A 284 -0.83 19.33 10.61
C VAL A 284 -1.56 18.69 11.81
N THR A 285 -2.87 18.85 11.88
CA THR A 285 -3.70 18.27 12.95
C THR A 285 -3.69 16.74 12.86
N ASP A 286 -3.74 16.16 11.68
CA ASP A 286 -3.72 14.72 11.46
C ASP A 286 -2.40 14.09 11.94
N VAL A 287 -1.25 14.67 11.54
CA VAL A 287 0.07 14.24 12.02
C VAL A 287 0.16 14.34 13.54
N ALA A 288 -0.20 15.50 14.11
CA ALA A 288 -0.16 15.71 15.56
C ALA A 288 -1.04 14.72 16.32
N ASN A 289 -2.25 14.42 15.82
CA ASN A 289 -3.14 13.43 16.45
C ASN A 289 -2.54 12.02 16.43
N ALA A 290 -1.94 11.59 15.31
CA ALA A 290 -1.27 10.30 15.26
C ALA A 290 -0.15 10.19 16.31
N VAL A 291 0.64 11.25 16.50
CA VAL A 291 1.68 11.32 17.53
C VAL A 291 1.07 11.29 18.94
N TYR A 292 0.02 12.07 19.20
CA TYR A 292 -0.67 12.06 20.51
C TYR A 292 -1.33 10.73 20.83
N ASP A 293 -1.80 10.00 19.80
CA ASP A 293 -2.38 8.66 19.95
C ASP A 293 -1.30 7.61 20.29
N GLY A 294 -0.01 7.93 20.11
CA GLY A 294 1.13 7.09 20.44
C GLY A 294 1.68 6.27 19.28
N THR A 295 1.57 6.76 18.03
CA THR A 295 2.28 6.12 16.91
C THR A 295 3.79 6.23 17.09
N ASP A 296 4.55 5.17 16.76
CA ASP A 296 6.02 5.19 16.87
C ASP A 296 6.68 5.90 15.68
N ALA A 297 6.02 5.86 14.52
CA ALA A 297 6.50 6.53 13.32
C ALA A 297 5.34 7.04 12.47
N VAL A 298 5.63 8.07 11.68
CA VAL A 298 4.76 8.59 10.62
C VAL A 298 5.48 8.52 9.28
N MET A 299 4.77 8.25 8.20
CA MET A 299 5.36 7.98 6.90
C MET A 299 4.91 8.99 5.85
N LEU A 300 5.89 9.58 5.15
CA LEU A 300 5.67 10.30 3.90
C LEU A 300 5.77 9.34 2.71
N SER A 301 4.99 9.57 1.68
CA SER A 301 4.93 8.77 0.44
C SER A 301 5.27 9.65 -0.78
N GLY A 302 4.28 10.13 -1.48
CA GLY A 302 4.44 11.00 -2.65
C GLY A 302 5.15 12.31 -2.33
N GLU A 303 5.01 12.82 -1.10
CA GLU A 303 5.59 14.07 -0.62
C GLU A 303 7.13 14.08 -0.78
N THR A 304 7.78 12.96 -0.49
CA THR A 304 9.23 12.81 -0.66
C THR A 304 9.61 12.08 -1.94
N ALA A 305 8.82 11.11 -2.42
CA ALA A 305 9.17 10.29 -3.57
C ALA A 305 9.13 11.05 -4.90
N GLN A 306 8.16 11.94 -5.09
CA GLN A 306 7.92 12.68 -6.34
C GLN A 306 7.47 14.14 -6.13
N GLY A 307 7.32 14.57 -4.87
CA GLY A 307 6.93 15.93 -4.51
C GLY A 307 7.99 16.96 -4.87
N LYS A 308 7.57 18.22 -4.97
CA LYS A 308 8.47 19.35 -5.25
C LYS A 308 9.30 19.77 -4.03
N TYR A 309 8.87 19.41 -2.83
CA TYR A 309 9.40 19.90 -1.56
C TYR A 309 9.75 18.76 -0.59
N PRO A 310 10.60 17.77 -1.00
CA PRO A 310 10.84 16.56 -0.20
C PRO A 310 11.50 16.86 1.16
N ALA A 311 12.47 17.76 1.21
CA ALA A 311 13.16 18.13 2.44
C ALA A 311 12.25 18.94 3.38
N GLU A 312 11.52 19.92 2.85
CA GLU A 312 10.58 20.75 3.60
C GLU A 312 9.42 19.94 4.16
N ALA A 313 8.93 18.94 3.41
CA ALA A 313 7.88 18.03 3.88
C ALA A 313 8.37 17.21 5.08
N LEU A 314 9.58 16.65 5.01
CA LEU A 314 10.17 15.94 6.13
C LEU A 314 10.43 16.87 7.33
N GLN A 315 11.01 18.03 7.10
CA GLN A 315 11.23 19.03 8.18
C GLN A 315 9.91 19.41 8.86
N MET A 316 8.85 19.63 8.08
CA MET A 316 7.52 19.92 8.62
C MET A 316 7.02 18.78 9.50
N LEU A 317 7.15 17.53 9.03
CA LEU A 317 6.75 16.33 9.77
C LEU A 317 7.48 16.22 11.12
N VAL A 318 8.77 16.53 11.13
CA VAL A 318 9.61 16.50 12.35
C VAL A 318 9.30 17.64 13.32
N HIS A 319 8.83 18.78 12.80
CA HIS A 319 8.49 19.94 13.63
C HIS A 319 7.12 19.84 14.30
N ILE A 320 6.21 18.99 13.76
CA ILE A 320 4.90 18.71 14.34
C ILE A 320 5.05 17.77 15.53
#